data_7855f15ffef439c2a1e5707d2830abcd
#
_entry.id   7855f15ffef439c2a1e5707d2830abcd
#
_cell.length_a   1.000
_cell.length_b   1.000
_cell.length_c   1.000
_cell.angle_alpha   90.00
_cell.angle_beta   90.00
_cell.angle_gamma   90.00
#
_symmetry.space_group_name_H-M   'P 1'
#
loop_
_entity.id
_entity.type
_entity.pdbx_description
1 polymer ?
#
loop_
_entity_poly.entity_id
_entity_poly.type
_entity_poly.pdbx_seq_one_letter_code
_entity_poly.pdbx_strand_id
1 'polypeptide(L)'
;MINKNEKQFFDKLYKYVHEHINEKYDIYFDENTNQKAVFETDYETDNGLEIEDKKYEEYCEILFKPYDGEGFITVNYHTLPYKIVCGTNIVYEKNNSNN
;
A
#
# COMPACT_ATOMS: atom_id res chain seq x y z
N MET A 1 -1.67 -1.22 18.26
CA MET A 1 -0.75 -0.06 18.21
C MET A 1 -0.21 0.10 16.79
N ILE A 2 -0.20 1.34 16.33
CA ILE A 2 0.29 1.63 14.99
C ILE A 2 1.81 1.61 14.98
N ASN A 3 2.37 0.86 14.04
CA ASN A 3 3.81 0.86 13.86
C ASN A 3 4.19 2.14 13.11
N LYS A 4 4.99 2.96 13.75
CA LYS A 4 5.41 4.23 13.19
C LYS A 4 6.13 4.07 11.85
N ASN A 5 6.92 3.01 11.72
CA ASN A 5 7.65 2.76 10.47
C ASN A 5 6.71 2.39 9.35
N GLU A 6 5.67 1.62 9.64
CA GLU A 6 4.70 1.24 8.62
C GLU A 6 3.97 2.45 8.08
N LYS A 7 3.62 3.39 8.95
CA LYS A 7 2.98 4.61 8.50
C LYS A 7 3.90 5.44 7.62
N GLN A 8 5.18 5.54 7.99
CA GLN A 8 6.15 6.26 7.18
C GLN A 8 6.34 5.62 5.81
N PHE A 9 6.38 4.29 5.77
CA PHE A 9 6.48 3.58 4.49
C PHE A 9 5.25 3.83 3.62
N PHE A 10 4.08 3.81 4.25
CA PHE A 10 2.86 4.08 3.51
C PHE A 10 2.85 5.51 2.97
N ASP A 11 3.28 6.48 3.76
CA ASP A 11 3.31 7.88 3.33
C ASP A 11 4.23 8.05 2.12
N LYS A 12 5.38 7.37 2.11
CA LYS A 12 6.28 7.42 0.96
C LYS A 12 5.66 6.78 -0.26
N LEU A 13 5.00 5.65 -0.08
CA LEU A 13 4.32 4.98 -1.18
C LEU A 13 3.22 5.87 -1.75
N TYR A 14 2.43 6.47 -0.87
CA TYR A 14 1.34 7.34 -1.26
C TYR A 14 1.85 8.49 -2.15
N LYS A 15 2.92 9.12 -1.70
CA LYS A 15 3.52 10.20 -2.48
C LYS A 15 4.04 9.70 -3.82
N TYR A 16 4.69 8.55 -3.80
CA TYR A 16 5.27 7.99 -5.02
C TYR A 16 4.20 7.69 -6.06
N VAL A 17 3.09 7.05 -5.66
CA VAL A 17 2.05 6.70 -6.64
C VAL A 17 1.39 7.95 -7.23
N HIS A 18 1.28 9.02 -6.47
CA HIS A 18 0.72 10.25 -6.98
C HIS A 18 1.66 10.97 -7.95
N GLU A 19 2.96 10.73 -7.82
CA GLU A 19 3.95 11.28 -8.75
C GLU A 19 4.16 10.38 -9.97
N HIS A 20 3.67 9.13 -9.92
CA HIS A 20 3.90 8.14 -10.98
C HIS A 20 2.59 7.41 -11.30
N ILE A 21 1.55 8.17 -11.63
CA ILE A 21 0.19 7.65 -11.73
C ILE A 21 0.04 6.58 -12.82
N ASN A 22 0.70 6.74 -13.95
CA ASN A 22 0.50 5.83 -15.09
C ASN A 22 1.56 4.74 -15.20
N GLU A 23 2.33 4.54 -14.14
CA GLU A 23 3.40 3.54 -14.15
C GLU A 23 2.87 2.17 -13.77
N LYS A 24 3.64 1.15 -14.16
CA LYS A 24 3.34 -0.23 -13.78
C LYS A 24 4.05 -0.56 -12.49
N TYR A 25 3.32 -1.23 -11.60
CA TYR A 25 3.87 -1.65 -10.32
C TYR A 25 3.86 -3.15 -10.23
N ASP A 26 4.92 -3.71 -9.65
CA ASP A 26 4.97 -5.11 -9.24
C ASP A 26 4.75 -5.16 -7.75
N ILE A 27 3.64 -5.75 -7.34
CA ILE A 27 3.27 -5.84 -5.93
C ILE A 27 3.53 -7.27 -5.47
N TYR A 28 4.47 -7.43 -4.55
CA TYR A 28 4.85 -8.73 -4.03
C TYR A 28 4.12 -9.01 -2.74
N PHE A 29 3.40 -10.12 -2.69
CA PHE A 29 2.69 -10.54 -1.49
C PHE A 29 3.60 -11.35 -0.58
N ASP A 30 4.57 -12.04 -1.19
CA ASP A 30 5.66 -12.69 -0.48
C ASP A 30 6.87 -12.74 -1.45
N GLU A 31 7.92 -13.47 -1.06
CA GLU A 31 9.14 -13.51 -1.85
C GLU A 31 8.93 -14.05 -3.26
N ASN A 32 7.93 -14.91 -3.42
CA ASN A 32 7.74 -15.67 -4.66
C ASN A 32 6.49 -15.32 -5.43
N THR A 33 5.62 -14.49 -4.87
CA THR A 33 4.32 -14.21 -5.45
C THR A 33 4.15 -12.73 -5.68
N ASN A 34 4.01 -12.33 -6.94
CA ASN A 34 3.77 -10.92 -7.25
C ASN A 34 2.69 -10.78 -8.30
N GLN A 35 2.17 -9.58 -8.40
CA GLN A 35 1.16 -9.25 -9.39
C GLN A 35 1.44 -7.86 -9.94
N LYS A 36 1.35 -7.72 -11.26
CA LYS A 36 1.49 -6.42 -11.90
C LYS A 36 0.17 -5.67 -11.83
N ALA A 37 0.27 -4.38 -11.52
CA ALA A 37 -0.91 -3.56 -11.32
C ALA A 37 -0.61 -2.11 -11.63
N VAL A 38 -1.68 -1.33 -11.76
CA VAL A 38 -1.57 0.13 -11.92
C VAL A 38 -2.30 0.79 -10.77
N PHE A 39 -1.87 1.99 -10.44
CA PHE A 39 -2.58 2.79 -9.44
C PHE A 39 -3.95 3.17 -10.00
N GLU A 40 -5.00 2.88 -9.24
CA GLU A 40 -6.36 3.21 -9.67
C GLU A 40 -6.85 4.47 -8.98
N THR A 41 -6.86 4.47 -7.67
CA THR A 41 -7.32 5.62 -6.90
C THR A 41 -6.91 5.44 -5.43
N ASP A 42 -7.19 6.44 -4.63
CA ASP A 42 -7.07 6.34 -3.19
C ASP A 42 -8.30 6.99 -2.56
N TYR A 43 -8.54 6.65 -1.31
CA TYR A 43 -9.68 7.17 -0.59
C TYR A 43 -9.46 7.02 0.90
N GLU A 44 -10.24 7.78 1.67
CA GLU A 44 -10.20 7.66 3.11
C GLU A 44 -11.22 6.62 3.58
N THR A 45 -10.82 5.88 4.59
CA THR A 45 -11.69 4.89 5.21
C THR A 45 -11.42 4.92 6.71
N ASP A 46 -12.02 4.00 7.45
CA ASP A 46 -11.80 3.94 8.88
C ASP A 46 -11.76 2.48 9.34
N ASN A 47 -11.53 2.30 10.63
CA ASN A 47 -11.37 0.96 11.20
C ASN A 47 -12.70 0.34 11.64
N GLY A 48 -13.82 0.95 11.25
CA GLY A 48 -15.15 0.38 11.54
C GLY A 48 -15.70 0.66 12.92
N LEU A 49 -14.97 1.39 13.75
CA LEU A 49 -15.43 1.74 15.08
C LEU A 49 -16.26 3.02 15.04
N GLU A 50 -17.03 3.25 16.10
CA GLU A 50 -17.80 4.48 16.21
C GLU A 50 -16.85 5.65 16.41
N ILE A 51 -17.26 6.82 15.94
CA ILE A 51 -16.40 8.01 15.96
C ILE A 51 -16.06 8.42 17.40
N GLU A 52 -16.91 8.08 18.37
CA GLU A 52 -16.67 8.39 19.78
C GLU A 52 -15.73 7.41 20.44
N ASP A 53 -15.43 6.29 19.80
CA ASP A 53 -14.56 5.27 20.37
C ASP A 53 -13.14 5.82 20.41
N LYS A 54 -12.44 5.59 21.53
CA LYS A 54 -11.07 6.07 21.69
C LYS A 54 -10.12 5.43 20.70
N LYS A 55 -10.48 4.28 20.15
CA LYS A 55 -9.66 3.56 19.17
C LYS A 55 -10.10 3.85 17.76
N TYR A 56 -11.06 4.73 17.57
CA TYR A 56 -11.48 5.12 16.23
C TYR A 56 -10.32 5.73 15.47
N GLU A 57 -10.20 5.36 14.21
CA GLU A 57 -9.10 5.83 13.41
C GLU A 57 -9.54 5.92 11.94
N GLU A 58 -9.18 7.02 11.31
CA GLU A 58 -9.34 7.19 9.88
C GLU A 58 -7.96 7.05 9.22
N TYR A 59 -7.94 6.44 8.06
CA TYR A 59 -6.69 6.28 7.33
C TYR A 59 -6.96 6.24 5.84
N CYS A 60 -5.90 6.47 5.05
CA CYS A 60 -5.99 6.46 3.61
C CYS A 60 -5.69 5.07 3.08
N GLU A 61 -6.40 4.70 2.01
CA GLU A 61 -6.21 3.40 1.37
C GLU A 61 -5.93 3.61 -0.10
N ILE A 62 -4.92 2.92 -0.63
CA ILE A 62 -4.55 2.99 -2.03
C ILE A 62 -5.11 1.76 -2.72
N LEU A 63 -5.70 1.96 -3.88
CA LEU A 63 -6.31 0.91 -4.67
C LEU A 63 -5.51 0.72 -5.94
N PHE A 64 -5.01 -0.50 -6.15
CA PHE A 64 -4.33 -0.87 -7.38
C PHE A 64 -5.21 -1.81 -8.18
N LYS A 65 -5.19 -1.64 -9.49
CA LYS A 65 -5.93 -2.53 -10.39
C LYS A 65 -4.95 -3.51 -11.03
N PRO A 66 -5.11 -4.82 -10.79
CA PRO A 66 -4.25 -5.81 -11.43
C PRO A 66 -4.40 -5.81 -12.94
N TYR A 67 -3.32 -6.10 -13.64
CA TYR A 67 -3.36 -6.27 -15.09
C TYR A 67 -4.15 -7.50 -15.49
N ASP A 68 -3.95 -8.57 -14.72
CA ASP A 68 -4.64 -9.84 -14.97
C ASP A 68 -5.50 -10.17 -13.76
N GLY A 69 -6.68 -10.72 -14.04
CA GLY A 69 -7.57 -11.11 -12.96
C GLY A 69 -8.58 -10.04 -12.62
N GLU A 70 -9.42 -10.36 -11.69
CA GLU A 70 -10.49 -9.48 -11.26
C GLU A 70 -10.20 -8.89 -9.89
N GLY A 71 -10.94 -7.84 -9.56
CA GLY A 71 -10.84 -7.23 -8.26
C GLY A 71 -9.76 -6.18 -8.19
N PHE A 72 -9.40 -5.83 -6.98
CA PHE A 72 -8.42 -4.78 -6.72
C PHE A 72 -7.50 -5.21 -5.59
N ILE A 73 -6.33 -4.59 -5.56
CA ILE A 73 -5.38 -4.78 -4.47
C ILE A 73 -5.43 -3.52 -3.62
N THR A 74 -5.78 -3.67 -2.35
CA THR A 74 -5.86 -2.54 -1.42
C THR A 74 -4.62 -2.51 -0.55
N VAL A 75 -4.07 -1.30 -0.38
CA VAL A 75 -2.87 -1.10 0.44
C VAL A 75 -3.13 0.04 1.40
N ASN A 76 -2.92 -0.21 2.68
CA ASN A 76 -2.93 0.83 3.69
C ASN A 76 -1.84 0.50 4.71
N TYR A 77 -1.62 1.37 5.70
CA TYR A 77 -0.49 1.15 6.58
C TYR A 77 -0.70 -0.01 7.57
N HIS A 78 -1.93 -0.52 7.66
CA HIS A 78 -2.20 -1.75 8.42
C HIS A 78 -1.94 -2.99 7.58
N THR A 79 -2.02 -2.86 6.25
CA THR A 79 -1.96 -3.99 5.34
C THR A 79 -0.98 -3.68 4.21
N LEU A 80 0.28 -3.67 4.56
CA LEU A 80 1.34 -3.46 3.57
C LEU A 80 1.77 -4.78 2.98
N PRO A 81 2.02 -4.81 1.66
CA PRO A 81 2.52 -6.03 1.02
C PRO A 81 3.97 -6.28 1.41
N TYR A 82 4.54 -7.33 0.88
CA TYR A 82 5.93 -7.66 1.13
C TYR A 82 6.87 -6.65 0.47
N LYS A 83 6.58 -6.28 -0.77
CA LYS A 83 7.44 -5.36 -1.54
C LYS A 83 6.63 -4.76 -2.68
N ILE A 84 6.93 -3.51 -3.03
CA ILE A 84 6.37 -2.86 -4.20
C ILE A 84 7.51 -2.29 -5.02
N VAL A 85 7.55 -2.64 -6.30
CA VAL A 85 8.59 -2.20 -7.23
C VAL A 85 7.93 -1.45 -8.39
N CYS A 86 8.54 -0.36 -8.81
CA CYS A 86 8.10 0.38 -9.98
C CYS A 86 9.29 0.50 -10.93
N GLY A 87 9.24 -0.23 -12.04
CA GLY A 87 10.38 -0.29 -12.95
C GLY A 87 11.58 -0.92 -12.26
N THR A 88 12.66 -0.16 -12.12
CA THR A 88 13.85 -0.62 -11.43
C THR A 88 13.93 -0.08 -10.01
N ASN A 89 12.93 0.67 -9.57
CA ASN A 89 12.93 1.30 -8.25
C ASN A 89 12.13 0.49 -7.25
N ILE A 90 12.75 0.19 -6.12
CA ILE A 90 12.05 -0.44 -5.01
C ILE A 90 11.38 0.67 -4.22
N VAL A 91 10.05 0.77 -4.33
CA VAL A 91 9.28 1.81 -3.66
C VAL A 91 9.12 1.49 -2.19
N TYR A 92 8.95 0.21 -1.89
CA TYR A 92 8.77 -0.25 -0.52
C TYR A 92 9.22 -1.70 -0.42
N GLU A 93 9.92 -2.03 0.66
CA GLU A 93 10.33 -3.42 0.92
C GLU A 93 10.29 -3.67 2.41
N LYS A 94 9.48 -4.66 2.81
CA LYS A 94 9.19 -4.90 4.21
C LYS A 94 10.38 -5.39 5.03
N ASN A 95 11.23 -6.20 4.44
CA ASN A 95 12.32 -6.83 5.17
C ASN A 95 13.59 -5.99 5.23
N ASN A 96 13.57 -4.85 4.58
CA ASN A 96 14.76 -4.02 4.53
C ASN A 96 15.15 -3.47 5.90
N SER A 97 14.21 -3.41 6.80
CA SER A 97 14.40 -2.83 8.11
C SER A 97 15.10 -3.75 9.09
N ASN A 98 15.32 -5.00 8.72
CA ASN A 98 15.89 -5.98 9.63
C ASN A 98 17.40 -5.98 9.66
N ASN A 99 17.99 -5.12 8.92
CA ASN A 99 19.46 -5.08 8.82
C ASN A 99 20.02 -3.93 9.56
#